data_69089e073b1a774fdbf6249617234fc7
#
_entry.id   69089e073b1a774fdbf6249617234fc7
#
_cell.length_a   1.000
_cell.length_b   1.000
_cell.length_c   1.000
_cell.angle_alpha   90.00
_cell.angle_beta   90.00
_cell.angle_gamma   90.00
#
_symmetry.space_group_name_H-M   'P 1'
#
loop_
_entity.id
_entity.type
_entity.pdbx_description
1 polymer ?
#
loop_
_entity_poly.entity_id
_entity_poly.type
_entity_poly.pdbx_seq_one_letter_code
_entity_poly.pdbx_strand_id
1 'polypeptide(L)'
;MKRKVVKQAGGAYTITLPIEWVRDNGIKKGCEVDLKINGKSLHIRNEGDVKVKKIKINVSGFNFKKVYLHLNSLYSAGFDEIEVVSDKDISSLLVRAVDSLLGYALVSSCEGKCVLKDIGGGGNADLNEIFKRVFQAVLQFYENCIDDIFGEEKETQEGSSMRDKEINKLCLYLERSINKMSFGNSTYERSLFTYAFELERIADNIIRLWRANIIDKPKKSGKLNDLALDVKKMLANSFDLFYNFNSTYLEKSYTLRENVRKAGGFSKGEERLSRYMFEINESIVDLNPLILMMRLVEK
;
A
#
# COMPACT_ATOMS: atom_id res chain seq x y z
N MET A 1 -20.05 -12.19 22.17
CA MET A 1 -20.27 -12.50 23.61
C MET A 1 -20.80 -11.23 24.29
N LYS A 2 -21.81 -11.33 25.16
CA LYS A 2 -22.34 -10.18 25.92
C LYS A 2 -21.83 -10.24 27.37
N ARG A 3 -21.47 -9.11 27.96
CA ARG A 3 -21.08 -8.97 29.37
C ARG A 3 -21.91 -7.90 30.04
N LYS A 4 -22.22 -8.10 31.31
CA LYS A 4 -22.92 -7.09 32.11
C LYS A 4 -21.91 -6.05 32.59
N VAL A 5 -22.30 -4.80 32.54
CA VAL A 5 -21.56 -3.69 33.16
C VAL A 5 -22.01 -3.57 34.60
N VAL A 6 -21.08 -3.54 35.54
CA VAL A 6 -21.33 -3.44 36.97
C VAL A 6 -20.84 -2.09 37.47
N LYS A 7 -21.72 -1.33 38.12
CA LYS A 7 -21.37 -0.07 38.78
C LYS A 7 -20.78 -0.39 40.15
N GLN A 8 -19.61 0.19 40.43
CA GLN A 8 -18.94 0.06 41.73
C GLN A 8 -19.21 1.26 42.62
N ALA A 9 -18.97 1.11 43.91
CA ALA A 9 -18.93 2.22 44.86
C ALA A 9 -17.90 3.27 44.40
N GLY A 10 -18.28 4.54 44.35
CA GLY A 10 -17.39 5.59 43.82
C GLY A 10 -17.62 5.98 42.36
N GLY A 11 -18.64 5.38 41.67
CA GLY A 11 -19.07 5.81 40.35
C GLY A 11 -18.33 5.14 39.16
N ALA A 12 -17.35 4.28 39.42
CA ALA A 12 -16.66 3.51 38.39
C ALA A 12 -17.56 2.38 37.82
N TYR A 13 -17.35 2.04 36.55
CA TYR A 13 -18.01 0.90 35.90
C TYR A 13 -16.98 -0.15 35.53
N THR A 14 -17.31 -1.44 35.77
CA THR A 14 -16.46 -2.58 35.44
C THR A 14 -17.16 -3.54 34.50
N ILE A 15 -16.37 -4.19 33.65
CA ILE A 15 -16.77 -5.33 32.84
C ILE A 15 -15.81 -6.47 33.09
N THR A 16 -16.29 -7.72 33.05
CA THR A 16 -15.44 -8.90 33.14
C THR A 16 -14.86 -9.21 31.77
N LEU A 17 -13.54 -9.26 31.70
CA LEU A 17 -12.83 -9.67 30.47
C LEU A 17 -13.03 -11.17 30.23
N PRO A 18 -13.14 -11.62 28.96
CA PRO A 18 -13.21 -13.03 28.62
C PRO A 18 -11.93 -13.74 29.04
N ILE A 19 -12.05 -14.87 29.79
CA ILE A 19 -10.91 -15.60 30.31
C ILE A 19 -9.98 -16.13 29.21
N GLU A 20 -10.56 -16.52 28.07
CA GLU A 20 -9.80 -16.96 26.89
C GLU A 20 -8.92 -15.82 26.38
N TRP A 21 -9.51 -14.62 26.21
CA TRP A 21 -8.76 -13.44 25.77
C TRP A 21 -7.65 -13.05 26.77
N VAL A 22 -7.92 -13.12 28.08
CA VAL A 22 -6.94 -12.84 29.13
C VAL A 22 -5.77 -13.84 29.05
N ARG A 23 -6.05 -15.13 28.87
CA ARG A 23 -5.02 -16.17 28.74
C ARG A 23 -4.23 -16.02 27.44
N ASP A 24 -4.93 -15.78 26.33
CA ASP A 24 -4.31 -15.62 25.01
C ASP A 24 -3.38 -14.43 24.91
N ASN A 25 -3.65 -13.38 25.68
CA ASN A 25 -2.83 -12.17 25.73
C ASN A 25 -1.87 -12.13 26.93
N GLY A 26 -1.74 -13.23 27.68
CA GLY A 26 -0.78 -13.35 28.80
C GLY A 26 -1.05 -12.35 29.94
N ILE A 27 -2.27 -11.82 30.08
CA ILE A 27 -2.63 -10.82 31.07
C ILE A 27 -2.65 -11.45 32.46
N LYS A 28 -1.90 -10.88 33.38
CA LYS A 28 -1.80 -11.31 34.78
C LYS A 28 -2.41 -10.25 35.71
N LYS A 29 -2.65 -10.63 36.97
CA LYS A 29 -3.10 -9.69 37.99
C LYS A 29 -2.09 -8.52 38.11
N GLY A 30 -2.61 -7.30 37.99
CA GLY A 30 -1.80 -6.06 38.07
C GLY A 30 -1.23 -5.59 36.73
N CYS A 31 -1.46 -6.31 35.63
CA CYS A 31 -1.10 -5.80 34.31
C CYS A 31 -2.00 -4.61 33.94
N GLU A 32 -1.42 -3.62 33.31
CA GLU A 32 -2.13 -2.54 32.67
C GLU A 32 -2.58 -2.95 31.28
N VAL A 33 -3.67 -2.39 30.81
CA VAL A 33 -4.20 -2.56 29.46
C VAL A 33 -4.57 -1.21 28.90
N ASP A 34 -4.27 -1.01 27.63
CA ASP A 34 -4.68 0.20 26.92
C ASP A 34 -6.17 0.18 26.60
N LEU A 35 -6.83 1.29 26.87
CA LEU A 35 -8.21 1.54 26.52
C LEU A 35 -8.32 2.65 25.50
N LYS A 36 -8.78 2.32 24.30
CA LYS A 36 -9.06 3.31 23.25
C LYS A 36 -10.57 3.40 23.01
N ILE A 37 -11.11 4.59 23.21
CA ILE A 37 -12.51 4.89 22.88
C ILE A 37 -12.59 5.30 21.42
N ASN A 38 -13.47 4.65 20.67
CA ASN A 38 -13.76 5.02 19.29
C ASN A 38 -15.28 5.09 19.09
N GLY A 39 -15.84 6.30 19.14
CA GLY A 39 -17.27 6.55 19.09
C GLY A 39 -18.03 5.79 20.19
N LYS A 40 -18.84 4.80 19.81
CA LYS A 40 -19.60 3.94 20.74
C LYS A 40 -18.88 2.64 21.12
N SER A 41 -17.64 2.45 20.67
CA SER A 41 -16.85 1.24 20.91
C SER A 41 -15.71 1.49 21.88
N LEU A 42 -15.42 0.51 22.74
CA LEU A 42 -14.25 0.48 23.59
C LEU A 42 -13.34 -0.66 23.15
N HIS A 43 -12.12 -0.33 22.74
CA HIS A 43 -11.10 -1.28 22.36
C HIS A 43 -10.12 -1.46 23.53
N ILE A 44 -9.87 -2.70 23.90
CA ILE A 44 -8.94 -3.07 24.97
C ILE A 44 -7.76 -3.77 24.32
N ARG A 45 -6.54 -3.28 24.58
CA ARG A 45 -5.30 -3.87 24.12
C ARG A 45 -4.37 -4.19 25.29
N ASN A 46 -3.58 -5.22 25.13
CA ASN A 46 -2.44 -5.47 26.01
C ASN A 46 -1.18 -4.97 25.28
N GLU A 47 -0.47 -3.98 25.85
CA GLU A 47 0.82 -3.52 25.31
C GLU A 47 1.96 -4.54 25.57
N GLY A 48 1.76 -5.50 26.47
CA GLY A 48 2.71 -6.57 26.75
C GLY A 48 2.65 -7.65 25.69
N ASP A 49 3.72 -7.84 24.94
CA ASP A 49 3.96 -8.83 23.91
C ASP A 49 3.09 -8.66 22.66
N VAL A 50 3.54 -7.84 21.72
CA VAL A 50 3.16 -7.99 20.32
C VAL A 50 3.47 -9.45 19.92
N LYS A 51 2.45 -10.33 19.91
CA LYS A 51 2.63 -11.73 19.52
C LYS A 51 3.29 -11.75 18.15
N VAL A 52 4.54 -12.18 18.10
CA VAL A 52 5.28 -12.38 16.85
C VAL A 52 4.51 -13.36 15.99
N LYS A 53 3.95 -12.88 14.89
CA LYS A 53 3.13 -13.67 13.97
C LYS A 53 4.04 -14.51 13.08
N LYS A 54 4.03 -15.82 13.29
CA LYS A 54 4.92 -16.76 12.61
C LYS A 54 4.16 -17.67 11.66
N ILE A 55 4.81 -18.04 10.56
CA ILE A 55 4.30 -19.02 9.61
C ILE A 55 5.42 -19.88 9.04
N LYS A 56 5.08 -21.12 8.68
CA LYS A 56 5.94 -22.03 7.92
C LYS A 56 5.30 -22.32 6.57
N ILE A 57 6.07 -22.19 5.50
CA ILE A 57 5.63 -22.49 4.14
C ILE A 57 6.59 -23.45 3.46
N ASN A 58 6.06 -24.35 2.61
CA ASN A 58 6.85 -25.19 1.73
C ASN A 58 6.77 -24.62 0.32
N VAL A 59 7.95 -24.33 -0.27
CA VAL A 59 8.07 -23.76 -1.61
C VAL A 59 8.78 -24.70 -2.59
N SER A 60 8.85 -26.00 -2.25
CA SER A 60 9.42 -27.01 -3.16
C SER A 60 8.77 -26.95 -4.54
N GLY A 61 9.57 -26.90 -5.59
CA GLY A 61 9.09 -26.78 -6.95
C GLY A 61 8.58 -25.39 -7.38
N PHE A 62 8.67 -24.37 -6.51
CA PHE A 62 8.26 -23.02 -6.87
C PHE A 62 9.35 -22.34 -7.71
N ASN A 63 8.93 -21.59 -8.75
CA ASN A 63 9.80 -20.65 -9.44
C ASN A 63 9.88 -19.31 -8.67
N PHE A 64 10.80 -18.43 -9.09
CA PHE A 64 11.00 -17.11 -8.44
C PHE A 64 9.69 -16.32 -8.29
N LYS A 65 8.87 -16.23 -9.36
CA LYS A 65 7.63 -15.44 -9.34
C LYS A 65 6.66 -15.95 -8.27
N LYS A 66 6.55 -17.27 -8.12
CA LYS A 66 5.67 -17.89 -7.15
C LYS A 66 6.15 -17.69 -5.71
N VAL A 67 7.47 -17.81 -5.48
CA VAL A 67 8.07 -17.50 -4.16
C VAL A 67 7.87 -16.02 -3.82
N TYR A 68 8.17 -15.14 -4.76
CA TYR A 68 8.01 -13.70 -4.61
C TYR A 68 6.57 -13.31 -4.24
N LEU A 69 5.58 -13.85 -4.95
CA LEU A 69 4.16 -13.61 -4.65
C LEU A 69 3.79 -14.06 -3.23
N HIS A 70 4.22 -15.26 -2.81
CA HIS A 70 3.91 -15.76 -1.47
C HIS A 70 4.55 -14.90 -0.39
N LEU A 71 5.81 -14.51 -0.55
CA LEU A 71 6.52 -13.69 0.44
C LEU A 71 5.90 -12.29 0.55
N ASN A 72 5.57 -11.64 -0.57
CA ASN A 72 4.89 -10.34 -0.55
C ASN A 72 3.53 -10.44 0.15
N SER A 73 2.74 -11.48 -0.16
CA SER A 73 1.42 -11.70 0.48
C SER A 73 1.54 -11.93 1.98
N LEU A 74 2.51 -12.71 2.44
CA LEU A 74 2.76 -12.96 3.87
C LEU A 74 3.28 -11.72 4.58
N TYR A 75 4.14 -10.96 3.92
CA TYR A 75 4.65 -9.70 4.42
C TYR A 75 3.51 -8.68 4.61
N SER A 76 2.70 -8.45 3.57
CA SER A 76 1.54 -7.55 3.61
C SER A 76 0.50 -8.02 4.65
N ALA A 77 0.30 -9.34 4.83
CA ALA A 77 -0.55 -9.90 5.88
C ALA A 77 -0.01 -9.73 7.32
N GLY A 78 1.18 -9.15 7.48
CA GLY A 78 1.75 -8.77 8.78
C GLY A 78 2.44 -9.89 9.53
N PHE A 79 2.89 -10.98 8.87
CA PHE A 79 3.72 -11.99 9.53
C PHE A 79 5.09 -11.39 9.87
N ASP A 80 5.67 -11.76 11.01
CA ASP A 80 6.96 -11.24 11.51
C ASP A 80 8.10 -12.23 11.32
N GLU A 81 7.78 -13.52 11.23
CA GLU A 81 8.74 -14.58 10.98
C GLU A 81 8.16 -15.57 9.98
N ILE A 82 8.89 -15.85 8.91
CA ILE A 82 8.51 -16.76 7.85
C ILE A 82 9.57 -17.86 7.75
N GLU A 83 9.23 -19.07 8.14
CA GLU A 83 10.04 -20.26 7.91
C GLU A 83 9.74 -20.80 6.52
N VAL A 84 10.72 -20.81 5.66
CA VAL A 84 10.62 -21.32 4.28
C VAL A 84 11.34 -22.62 4.16
N VAL A 85 10.65 -23.67 3.72
CA VAL A 85 11.21 -25.00 3.51
C VAL A 85 11.18 -25.33 2.01
N SER A 86 12.25 -25.97 1.52
CA SER A 86 12.39 -26.42 0.15
C SER A 86 13.22 -27.71 0.07
N ASP A 87 13.02 -28.46 -0.98
CA ASP A 87 13.83 -29.63 -1.36
C ASP A 87 15.20 -29.28 -1.97
N LYS A 88 15.44 -27.98 -2.24
CA LYS A 88 16.66 -27.45 -2.83
C LYS A 88 17.13 -26.20 -2.09
N ASP A 89 18.38 -25.85 -2.28
CA ASP A 89 18.87 -24.54 -1.82
C ASP A 89 18.19 -23.41 -2.60
N ILE A 90 17.52 -22.54 -1.85
CA ILE A 90 16.79 -21.37 -2.37
C ILE A 90 17.31 -20.05 -1.76
N SER A 91 18.44 -20.08 -1.08
CA SER A 91 18.98 -18.93 -0.34
C SER A 91 19.16 -17.71 -1.23
N SER A 92 19.77 -17.86 -2.39
CA SER A 92 19.98 -16.78 -3.37
C SER A 92 18.66 -16.20 -3.90
N LEU A 93 17.67 -17.07 -4.10
CA LEU A 93 16.33 -16.68 -4.53
C LEU A 93 15.60 -15.89 -3.45
N LEU A 94 15.73 -16.32 -2.18
CA LEU A 94 15.13 -15.60 -1.03
C LEU A 94 15.79 -14.26 -0.78
N VAL A 95 17.12 -14.15 -0.82
CA VAL A 95 17.84 -12.87 -0.71
C VAL A 95 17.30 -11.86 -1.73
N ARG A 96 17.15 -12.29 -2.98
CA ARG A 96 16.59 -11.45 -4.04
C ARG A 96 15.11 -11.08 -3.81
N ALA A 97 14.32 -11.98 -3.24
CA ALA A 97 12.90 -11.71 -2.96
C ALA A 97 12.74 -10.78 -1.76
N VAL A 98 13.57 -10.92 -0.73
CA VAL A 98 13.56 -10.09 0.48
C VAL A 98 13.94 -8.63 0.20
N ASP A 99 14.70 -8.36 -0.86
CA ASP A 99 15.05 -7.00 -1.26
C ASP A 99 13.83 -6.09 -1.48
N SER A 100 12.67 -6.66 -1.79
CA SER A 100 11.40 -5.91 -1.89
C SER A 100 10.66 -5.71 -0.57
N LEU A 101 11.12 -6.28 0.55
CA LEU A 101 10.41 -6.33 1.82
C LEU A 101 11.13 -5.47 2.86
N LEU A 102 10.68 -4.23 3.05
CA LEU A 102 11.30 -3.29 4.00
C LEU A 102 11.29 -3.85 5.42
N GLY A 103 12.45 -3.81 6.07
CA GLY A 103 12.61 -4.28 7.44
C GLY A 103 12.77 -5.80 7.59
N TYR A 104 12.72 -6.58 6.50
CA TYR A 104 12.95 -8.02 6.54
C TYR A 104 14.39 -8.39 6.22
N ALA A 105 14.87 -9.45 6.84
CA ALA A 105 16.15 -10.07 6.51
C ALA A 105 16.06 -11.60 6.54
N LEU A 106 16.92 -12.24 5.75
CA LEU A 106 17.22 -13.66 5.85
C LEU A 106 18.18 -13.85 7.04
N VAL A 107 17.68 -14.37 8.15
CA VAL A 107 18.45 -14.50 9.42
C VAL A 107 19.05 -15.88 9.62
N SER A 108 18.57 -16.87 8.90
CA SER A 108 19.11 -18.23 8.95
C SER A 108 18.90 -18.93 7.60
N SER A 109 19.93 -19.63 7.15
CA SER A 109 19.89 -20.49 5.97
C SER A 109 20.66 -21.77 6.26
N CYS A 110 19.93 -22.89 6.36
CA CYS A 110 20.46 -24.23 6.49
C CYS A 110 19.88 -25.08 5.36
N GLU A 111 20.44 -26.26 5.10
CA GLU A 111 19.97 -27.16 4.06
C GLU A 111 18.44 -27.33 4.08
N GLY A 112 17.78 -26.90 3.01
CA GLY A 112 16.33 -27.01 2.83
C GLY A 112 15.47 -26.15 3.74
N LYS A 113 16.04 -25.28 4.60
CA LYS A 113 15.31 -24.45 5.54
C LYS A 113 15.93 -23.05 5.66
N CYS A 114 15.11 -22.04 5.46
CA CYS A 114 15.49 -20.62 5.60
C CYS A 114 14.51 -19.92 6.52
N VAL A 115 14.97 -18.91 7.26
CA VAL A 115 14.13 -18.10 8.14
C VAL A 115 14.28 -16.64 7.79
N LEU A 116 13.15 -16.02 7.46
CA LEU A 116 13.03 -14.57 7.23
C LEU A 116 12.40 -13.93 8.47
N LYS A 117 12.93 -12.80 8.91
CA LYS A 117 12.40 -12.06 10.06
C LYS A 117 12.31 -10.57 9.80
N ASP A 118 11.29 -9.95 10.40
CA ASP A 118 11.22 -8.51 10.57
C ASP A 118 12.26 -8.06 11.60
N ILE A 119 13.29 -7.38 11.14
CA ILE A 119 14.36 -6.80 11.98
C ILE A 119 14.20 -5.29 12.15
N GLY A 120 13.24 -4.68 11.44
CA GLY A 120 12.95 -3.25 11.48
C GLY A 120 12.12 -2.82 12.69
N GLY A 121 11.74 -3.73 13.59
CA GLY A 121 11.00 -3.44 14.82
C GLY A 121 9.54 -3.02 14.61
N GLY A 122 9.00 -3.32 13.46
CA GLY A 122 7.58 -3.32 13.04
C GLY A 122 6.64 -2.34 13.70
N GLY A 123 6.59 -1.08 13.29
CA GLY A 123 5.33 -0.38 13.48
C GLY A 123 5.32 1.04 14.03
N ASN A 124 6.44 1.69 14.27
CA ASN A 124 6.45 3.10 14.70
C ASN A 124 6.66 4.10 13.55
N ALA A 125 6.56 3.66 12.29
CA ALA A 125 6.66 4.59 11.18
C ALA A 125 5.40 5.45 11.09
N ASP A 126 5.58 6.75 10.92
CA ASP A 126 4.47 7.65 10.63
C ASP A 126 3.90 7.31 9.24
N LEU A 127 2.74 6.66 9.24
CA LEU A 127 2.06 6.27 8.00
C LEU A 127 1.77 7.47 7.09
N ASN A 128 1.45 8.63 7.67
CA ASN A 128 1.20 9.84 6.88
C ASN A 128 2.45 10.27 6.13
N GLU A 129 3.62 10.20 6.77
CA GLU A 129 4.89 10.52 6.12
C GLU A 129 5.21 9.54 4.98
N ILE A 130 4.93 8.24 5.17
CA ILE A 130 5.15 7.23 4.13
C ILE A 130 4.16 7.43 2.97
N PHE A 131 2.88 7.65 3.25
CA PHE A 131 1.90 7.99 2.21
C PHE A 131 2.35 9.20 1.40
N LYS A 132 2.83 10.26 2.06
CA LYS A 132 3.35 11.45 1.40
C LYS A 132 4.51 11.13 0.46
N ARG A 133 5.45 10.29 0.91
CA ARG A 133 6.58 9.83 0.09
C ARG A 133 6.11 9.02 -1.12
N VAL A 134 5.16 8.11 -0.94
CA VAL A 134 4.59 7.34 -2.06
C VAL A 134 3.94 8.26 -3.09
N PHE A 135 3.10 9.21 -2.65
CA PHE A 135 2.49 10.19 -3.55
C PHE A 135 3.52 11.00 -4.34
N GLN A 136 4.53 11.53 -3.63
CA GLN A 136 5.61 12.29 -4.27
C GLN A 136 6.38 11.45 -5.28
N ALA A 137 6.67 10.19 -4.93
CA ALA A 137 7.35 9.25 -5.82
C ALA A 137 6.51 8.92 -7.07
N VAL A 138 5.21 8.67 -6.91
CA VAL A 138 4.30 8.40 -8.03
C VAL A 138 4.14 9.62 -8.94
N LEU A 139 3.97 10.82 -8.37
CA LEU A 139 3.89 12.06 -9.14
C LEU A 139 5.18 12.31 -9.92
N GLN A 140 6.33 12.21 -9.27
CA GLN A 140 7.63 12.38 -9.92
C GLN A 140 7.89 11.32 -11.00
N PHE A 141 7.44 10.08 -10.77
CA PHE A 141 7.56 9.01 -11.76
C PHE A 141 6.72 9.29 -13.00
N TYR A 142 5.50 9.83 -12.81
CA TYR A 142 4.66 10.25 -13.93
C TYR A 142 5.28 11.44 -14.68
N GLU A 143 5.79 12.44 -13.97
CA GLU A 143 6.48 13.60 -14.57
C GLU A 143 7.67 13.18 -15.43
N ASN A 144 8.56 12.34 -14.88
CA ASN A 144 9.69 11.83 -15.64
C ASN A 144 9.24 11.03 -16.88
N CYS A 145 8.16 10.23 -16.74
CA CYS A 145 7.60 9.47 -17.85
C CYS A 145 7.11 10.37 -18.99
N ILE A 146 6.37 11.44 -18.67
CA ILE A 146 5.88 12.37 -19.71
C ILE A 146 7.00 13.23 -20.29
N ASP A 147 8.00 13.61 -19.50
CA ASP A 147 9.18 14.33 -19.99
C ASP A 147 9.96 13.50 -21.00
N ASP A 148 10.11 12.17 -20.76
CA ASP A 148 10.70 11.24 -21.72
C ASP A 148 9.81 11.03 -22.96
N ILE A 149 8.50 11.04 -22.81
CA ILE A 149 7.58 10.86 -23.94
C ILE A 149 7.61 12.07 -24.87
N PHE A 150 7.60 13.30 -24.34
CA PHE A 150 7.45 14.53 -25.15
C PHE A 150 8.74 15.33 -25.31
N GLY A 151 9.80 15.01 -24.56
CA GLY A 151 11.10 15.65 -24.61
C GLY A 151 12.20 14.76 -25.19
N GLU A 152 13.40 14.94 -24.69
CA GLU A 152 14.54 14.05 -24.96
C GLU A 152 14.50 12.88 -23.98
N GLU A 153 14.60 11.65 -24.48
CA GLU A 153 14.67 10.44 -23.66
C GLU A 153 15.90 10.50 -22.73
N LYS A 154 15.67 10.68 -21.43
CA LYS A 154 16.72 10.78 -20.40
C LYS A 154 16.74 9.59 -19.46
N GLU A 155 15.59 8.91 -19.30
CA GLU A 155 15.44 7.82 -18.37
C GLU A 155 15.89 6.51 -19.00
N THR A 156 16.64 5.71 -18.23
CA THR A 156 17.05 4.37 -18.66
C THR A 156 16.00 3.34 -18.26
N GLN A 157 15.99 2.19 -18.93
CA GLN A 157 15.12 1.06 -18.54
C GLN A 157 15.39 0.62 -17.09
N GLU A 158 16.65 0.68 -16.67
CA GLU A 158 17.04 0.34 -15.30
C GLU A 158 16.53 1.37 -14.30
N GLY A 159 16.68 2.66 -14.58
CA GLY A 159 16.21 3.76 -13.74
C GLY A 159 14.69 3.73 -13.54
N SER A 160 13.92 3.62 -14.62
CA SER A 160 12.45 3.48 -14.55
C SER A 160 12.03 2.23 -13.76
N SER A 161 12.72 1.10 -13.94
CA SER A 161 12.44 -0.14 -13.20
C SER A 161 12.81 -0.02 -11.72
N MET A 162 13.83 0.76 -11.36
CA MET A 162 14.16 1.04 -9.96
C MET A 162 13.09 1.89 -9.27
N ARG A 163 12.60 2.94 -9.95
CA ARG A 163 11.51 3.79 -9.40
C ARG A 163 10.24 2.99 -9.13
N ASP A 164 9.83 2.17 -10.08
CA ASP A 164 8.71 1.25 -9.94
C ASP A 164 8.88 0.33 -8.72
N LYS A 165 10.04 -0.31 -8.59
CA LYS A 165 10.35 -1.18 -7.45
C LYS A 165 10.34 -0.45 -6.10
N GLU A 166 10.84 0.78 -6.03
CA GLU A 166 10.85 1.56 -4.79
C GLU A 166 9.42 1.96 -4.38
N ILE A 167 8.56 2.34 -5.33
CA ILE A 167 7.15 2.61 -5.05
C ILE A 167 6.47 1.33 -4.52
N ASN A 168 6.68 0.19 -5.17
CA ASN A 168 6.12 -1.11 -4.77
C ASN A 168 6.56 -1.51 -3.36
N LYS A 169 7.84 -1.31 -3.00
CA LYS A 169 8.34 -1.53 -1.63
C LYS A 169 7.60 -0.67 -0.60
N LEU A 170 7.40 0.60 -0.89
CA LEU A 170 6.71 1.52 0.01
C LEU A 170 5.23 1.16 0.15
N CYS A 171 4.56 0.80 -0.95
CA CYS A 171 3.17 0.35 -0.93
C CYS A 171 2.99 -0.93 -0.11
N LEU A 172 3.82 -1.94 -0.33
CA LEU A 172 3.83 -3.18 0.47
C LEU A 172 4.06 -2.89 1.96
N TYR A 173 4.95 -1.95 2.28
CA TYR A 173 5.19 -1.54 3.66
C TYR A 173 3.98 -0.84 4.28
N LEU A 174 3.28 0.01 3.53
CA LEU A 174 2.02 0.61 3.96
C LEU A 174 0.96 -0.45 4.25
N GLU A 175 0.74 -1.38 3.32
CA GLU A 175 -0.20 -2.49 3.48
C GLU A 175 0.09 -3.31 4.74
N ARG A 176 1.36 -3.70 4.94
CA ARG A 176 1.80 -4.40 6.14
C ARG A 176 1.52 -3.59 7.39
N SER A 177 1.90 -2.32 7.40
CA SER A 177 1.74 -1.44 8.55
C SER A 177 0.27 -1.26 8.93
N ILE A 178 -0.61 -1.07 7.94
CA ILE A 178 -2.05 -0.97 8.13
C ILE A 178 -2.61 -2.27 8.72
N ASN A 179 -2.19 -3.44 8.22
CA ASN A 179 -2.62 -4.73 8.72
C ASN A 179 -2.10 -5.06 10.14
N LYS A 180 -0.98 -4.47 10.54
CA LYS A 180 -0.42 -4.63 11.91
C LYS A 180 -0.98 -3.61 12.89
N MET A 181 -1.31 -2.42 12.41
CA MET A 181 -1.94 -1.39 13.23
C MET A 181 -3.45 -1.66 13.37
N SER A 182 -4.03 -1.18 14.46
CA SER A 182 -5.47 -1.09 14.58
C SER A 182 -5.83 0.37 14.82
N PHE A 183 -6.52 0.96 13.88
CA PHE A 183 -7.03 2.33 13.99
C PHE A 183 -8.36 2.39 14.76
N GLY A 184 -8.92 1.22 15.10
CA GLY A 184 -10.21 1.11 15.78
C GLY A 184 -11.42 1.35 14.88
N ASN A 185 -11.20 1.61 13.60
CA ASN A 185 -12.24 1.77 12.58
C ASN A 185 -11.93 0.93 11.34
N SER A 186 -12.62 -0.20 11.23
CA SER A 186 -12.37 -1.15 10.14
C SER A 186 -12.71 -0.62 8.74
N THR A 187 -13.57 0.38 8.62
CA THR A 187 -13.86 1.04 7.34
C THR A 187 -12.69 1.93 6.93
N TYR A 188 -12.15 2.70 7.87
CA TYR A 188 -10.96 3.51 7.63
C TYR A 188 -9.77 2.65 7.21
N GLU A 189 -9.51 1.57 7.98
CA GLU A 189 -8.41 0.63 7.71
C GLU A 189 -8.49 0.01 6.32
N ARG A 190 -9.68 -0.48 5.92
CA ARG A 190 -9.88 -1.06 4.60
C ARG A 190 -9.74 -0.03 3.48
N SER A 191 -10.28 1.17 3.67
CA SER A 191 -10.15 2.24 2.68
C SER A 191 -8.69 2.64 2.50
N LEU A 192 -7.95 2.76 3.59
CA LEU A 192 -6.53 3.13 3.57
C LEU A 192 -5.67 2.04 2.91
N PHE A 193 -5.95 0.76 3.20
CA PHE A 193 -5.29 -0.38 2.57
C PHE A 193 -5.55 -0.41 1.05
N THR A 194 -6.82 -0.27 0.65
CA THR A 194 -7.18 -0.22 -0.77
C THR A 194 -6.54 0.98 -1.46
N TYR A 195 -6.43 2.10 -0.76
CA TYR A 195 -5.78 3.30 -1.28
C TYR A 195 -4.28 3.06 -1.57
N ALA A 196 -3.56 2.40 -0.66
CA ALA A 196 -2.16 2.03 -0.87
C ALA A 196 -1.99 1.09 -2.08
N PHE A 197 -2.88 0.10 -2.22
CA PHE A 197 -2.90 -0.83 -3.35
C PHE A 197 -3.16 -0.12 -4.69
N GLU A 198 -4.08 0.86 -4.72
CA GLU A 198 -4.35 1.65 -5.93
C GLU A 198 -3.18 2.55 -6.33
N LEU A 199 -2.41 3.08 -5.39
CA LEU A 199 -1.20 3.86 -5.70
C LEU A 199 -0.14 2.98 -6.41
N GLU A 200 0.03 1.73 -5.98
CA GLU A 200 0.90 0.77 -6.69
C GLU A 200 0.38 0.48 -8.10
N ARG A 201 -0.93 0.29 -8.27
CA ARG A 201 -1.54 0.09 -9.59
C ARG A 201 -1.34 1.28 -10.54
N ILE A 202 -1.38 2.51 -10.01
CA ILE A 202 -1.06 3.72 -10.78
C ILE A 202 0.41 3.68 -11.24
N ALA A 203 1.34 3.37 -10.35
CA ALA A 203 2.77 3.27 -10.69
C ALA A 203 3.03 2.17 -11.74
N ASP A 204 2.37 1.03 -11.61
CA ASP A 204 2.39 -0.07 -12.59
C ASP A 204 1.94 0.38 -13.99
N ASN A 205 0.93 1.24 -14.08
CA ASN A 205 0.48 1.77 -15.36
C ASN A 205 1.43 2.85 -15.89
N ILE A 206 2.12 3.61 -15.05
CA ILE A 206 3.15 4.56 -15.47
C ILE A 206 4.33 3.83 -16.12
N ILE A 207 4.85 2.75 -15.51
CA ILE A 207 5.94 1.98 -16.12
C ILE A 207 5.50 1.31 -17.43
N ARG A 208 4.24 0.86 -17.54
CA ARG A 208 3.68 0.33 -18.79
C ARG A 208 3.59 1.39 -19.87
N LEU A 209 3.15 2.61 -19.52
CA LEU A 209 3.11 3.77 -20.41
C LEU A 209 4.52 4.10 -20.94
N TRP A 210 5.50 4.19 -20.04
CA TRP A 210 6.89 4.45 -20.41
C TRP A 210 7.44 3.38 -21.37
N ARG A 211 7.25 2.08 -21.03
CA ARG A 211 7.68 0.96 -21.88
C ARG A 211 7.01 0.98 -23.25
N ALA A 212 5.72 1.33 -23.31
CA ALA A 212 5.01 1.47 -24.58
C ALA A 212 5.64 2.55 -25.46
N ASN A 213 6.03 3.70 -24.89
CA ASN A 213 6.74 4.75 -25.63
C ASN A 213 8.08 4.25 -26.22
N ILE A 214 8.88 3.55 -25.43
CA ILE A 214 10.19 3.02 -25.87
C ILE A 214 10.04 1.97 -26.97
N ILE A 215 9.03 1.11 -26.88
CA ILE A 215 8.79 0.03 -27.85
C ILE A 215 8.21 0.57 -29.14
N ASP A 216 7.13 1.37 -29.05
CA ASP A 216 6.33 1.76 -30.21
C ASP A 216 6.87 3.03 -30.90
N LYS A 217 7.60 3.88 -30.18
CA LYS A 217 8.20 5.16 -30.66
C LYS A 217 7.26 5.97 -31.55
N PRO A 218 6.01 6.21 -31.13
CA PRO A 218 5.02 6.86 -31.98
C PRO A 218 5.39 8.33 -32.22
N LYS A 219 4.93 8.87 -33.36
CA LYS A 219 4.89 10.33 -33.54
C LYS A 219 3.83 10.90 -32.60
N LYS A 220 4.23 11.81 -31.72
CA LYS A 220 3.38 12.38 -30.66
C LYS A 220 2.67 13.63 -31.17
N SER A 221 1.37 13.70 -30.93
CA SER A 221 0.54 14.87 -31.25
C SER A 221 0.39 15.81 -30.06
N GLY A 222 0.02 17.07 -30.30
CA GLY A 222 -0.35 18.00 -29.24
C GLY A 222 -1.53 17.47 -28.38
N LYS A 223 -2.49 16.76 -28.98
CA LYS A 223 -3.61 16.15 -28.25
C LYS A 223 -3.17 15.13 -27.22
N LEU A 224 -2.16 14.31 -27.53
CA LEU A 224 -1.62 13.35 -26.60
C LEU A 224 -0.89 14.06 -25.45
N ASN A 225 -0.19 15.16 -25.74
CA ASN A 225 0.46 15.99 -24.72
C ASN A 225 -0.57 16.65 -23.79
N ASP A 226 -1.67 17.17 -24.34
CA ASP A 226 -2.75 17.77 -23.55
C ASP A 226 -3.38 16.73 -22.61
N LEU A 227 -3.63 15.51 -23.10
CA LEU A 227 -4.10 14.38 -22.27
C LEU A 227 -3.11 14.08 -21.14
N ALA A 228 -1.81 14.00 -21.43
CA ALA A 228 -0.78 13.74 -20.43
C ALA A 228 -0.76 14.81 -19.33
N LEU A 229 -0.88 16.09 -19.71
CA LEU A 229 -0.93 17.21 -18.79
C LEU A 229 -2.20 17.19 -17.91
N ASP A 230 -3.34 16.79 -18.47
CA ASP A 230 -4.59 16.70 -17.70
C ASP A 230 -4.54 15.52 -16.70
N VAL A 231 -3.95 14.39 -17.05
CA VAL A 231 -3.69 13.29 -16.11
C VAL A 231 -2.71 13.71 -14.99
N LYS A 232 -1.66 14.50 -15.32
CA LYS A 232 -0.76 15.09 -14.32
C LYS A 232 -1.51 15.97 -13.32
N LYS A 233 -2.40 16.86 -13.81
CA LYS A 233 -3.24 17.72 -12.96
C LYS A 233 -4.17 16.88 -12.08
N MET A 234 -4.72 15.79 -12.61
CA MET A 234 -5.58 14.86 -11.86
C MET A 234 -4.82 14.20 -10.71
N LEU A 235 -3.59 13.72 -10.96
CA LEU A 235 -2.74 13.11 -9.94
C LEU A 235 -2.38 14.10 -8.83
N ALA A 236 -1.98 15.34 -9.19
CA ALA A 236 -1.71 16.40 -8.23
C ALA A 236 -2.96 16.77 -7.41
N ASN A 237 -4.12 16.88 -8.06
CA ASN A 237 -5.38 17.16 -7.39
C ASN A 237 -5.80 16.03 -6.41
N SER A 238 -5.49 14.78 -6.72
CA SER A 238 -5.75 13.63 -5.83
C SER A 238 -4.90 13.72 -4.55
N PHE A 239 -3.66 14.18 -4.65
CA PHE A 239 -2.81 14.47 -3.48
C PHE A 239 -3.44 15.55 -2.59
N ASP A 240 -3.84 16.69 -3.18
CA ASP A 240 -4.49 17.77 -2.44
C ASP A 240 -5.80 17.29 -1.79
N LEU A 241 -6.60 16.50 -2.50
CA LEU A 241 -7.86 15.94 -1.99
C LEU A 241 -7.62 15.02 -0.78
N PHE A 242 -6.57 14.22 -0.81
CA PHE A 242 -6.22 13.33 0.31
C PHE A 242 -5.82 14.10 1.56
N TYR A 243 -4.95 15.12 1.44
CA TYR A 243 -4.41 15.85 2.59
C TYR A 243 -5.28 17.04 3.02
N ASN A 244 -5.91 17.73 2.08
CA ASN A 244 -6.65 18.97 2.29
C ASN A 244 -8.10 18.84 1.82
N PHE A 245 -8.78 17.75 2.24
CA PHE A 245 -10.12 17.42 1.78
C PHE A 245 -11.09 18.62 1.83
N ASN A 246 -11.61 19.00 0.68
CA ASN A 246 -12.71 19.95 0.52
C ASN A 246 -13.50 19.68 -0.78
N SER A 247 -14.70 20.25 -0.89
CA SER A 247 -15.58 20.05 -2.07
C SER A 247 -14.97 20.57 -3.36
N THR A 248 -14.17 21.63 -3.31
CA THR A 248 -13.55 22.24 -4.49
C THR A 248 -12.59 21.27 -5.18
N TYR A 249 -11.77 20.54 -4.42
CA TYR A 249 -10.88 19.53 -4.99
C TYR A 249 -11.65 18.34 -5.57
N LEU A 250 -12.76 17.97 -4.93
CA LEU A 250 -13.63 16.90 -5.45
C LEU A 250 -14.30 17.31 -6.77
N GLU A 251 -14.87 18.51 -6.84
CA GLU A 251 -15.46 19.07 -8.06
C GLU A 251 -14.43 19.20 -9.19
N LYS A 252 -13.21 19.66 -8.85
CA LYS A 252 -12.09 19.72 -9.80
C LYS A 252 -11.72 18.34 -10.33
N SER A 253 -11.76 17.29 -9.50
CA SER A 253 -11.53 15.91 -9.92
C SER A 253 -12.55 15.48 -10.99
N TYR A 254 -13.83 15.77 -10.82
CA TYR A 254 -14.85 15.47 -11.82
C TYR A 254 -14.65 16.25 -13.11
N THR A 255 -14.32 17.54 -13.04
CA THR A 255 -14.06 18.38 -14.20
C THR A 255 -12.87 17.85 -15.01
N LEU A 256 -11.76 17.52 -14.34
CA LEU A 256 -10.57 16.94 -14.97
C LEU A 256 -10.88 15.60 -15.62
N ARG A 257 -11.64 14.73 -14.94
CA ARG A 257 -12.10 13.46 -15.50
C ARG A 257 -12.87 13.63 -16.79
N GLU A 258 -13.80 14.59 -16.85
CA GLU A 258 -14.57 14.87 -18.05
C GLU A 258 -13.70 15.40 -19.19
N ASN A 259 -12.68 16.20 -18.90
CA ASN A 259 -11.71 16.64 -19.90
C ASN A 259 -10.93 15.45 -20.48
N VAL A 260 -10.41 14.59 -19.62
CA VAL A 260 -9.70 13.37 -20.02
C VAL A 260 -10.61 12.46 -20.88
N ARG A 261 -11.86 12.25 -20.47
CA ARG A 261 -12.81 11.40 -21.22
C ARG A 261 -13.17 11.95 -22.60
N LYS A 262 -13.15 13.26 -22.78
CA LYS A 262 -13.41 13.92 -24.07
C LYS A 262 -12.19 13.90 -24.99
N ALA A 263 -11.01 13.61 -24.48
CA ALA A 263 -9.81 13.51 -25.28
C ALA A 263 -9.93 12.35 -26.28
N GLY A 264 -9.54 12.61 -27.52
CA GLY A 264 -9.66 11.61 -28.58
C GLY A 264 -9.06 12.06 -29.89
N GLY A 265 -9.21 11.23 -30.92
CA GLY A 265 -8.63 11.48 -32.24
C GLY A 265 -7.13 11.25 -32.27
N PHE A 266 -6.67 10.27 -31.48
CA PHE A 266 -5.29 9.81 -31.46
C PHE A 266 -4.98 8.98 -32.71
N SER A 267 -3.76 9.07 -33.20
CA SER A 267 -3.27 8.21 -34.29
C SER A 267 -3.14 6.77 -33.83
N LYS A 268 -3.15 5.82 -34.76
CA LYS A 268 -2.98 4.38 -34.45
C LYS A 268 -1.71 4.10 -33.63
N GLY A 269 -0.64 4.87 -33.82
CA GLY A 269 0.59 4.74 -33.03
C GLY A 269 0.45 5.27 -31.59
N GLU A 270 -0.49 6.17 -31.33
CA GLU A 270 -0.70 6.79 -30.00
C GLU A 270 -1.75 6.05 -29.16
N GLU A 271 -2.53 5.14 -29.75
CA GLU A 271 -3.62 4.44 -29.07
C GLU A 271 -3.18 3.71 -27.81
N ARG A 272 -1.99 3.12 -27.82
CA ARG A 272 -1.47 2.39 -26.67
C ARG A 272 -1.04 3.32 -25.53
N LEU A 273 -0.45 4.47 -25.84
CA LEU A 273 -0.06 5.46 -24.86
C LEU A 273 -1.31 6.12 -24.23
N SER A 274 -2.24 6.56 -25.07
CA SER A 274 -3.49 7.16 -24.61
C SER A 274 -4.29 6.21 -23.74
N ARG A 275 -4.34 4.90 -24.07
CA ARG A 275 -4.99 3.88 -23.24
C ARG A 275 -4.38 3.83 -21.84
N TYR A 276 -3.06 3.78 -21.68
CA TYR A 276 -2.44 3.79 -20.34
C TYR A 276 -2.71 5.08 -19.58
N MET A 277 -2.73 6.23 -20.26
CA MET A 277 -3.10 7.51 -19.64
C MET A 277 -4.55 7.50 -19.13
N PHE A 278 -5.49 6.92 -19.90
CA PHE A 278 -6.87 6.72 -19.45
C PHE A 278 -6.95 5.75 -18.26
N GLU A 279 -6.22 4.63 -18.28
CA GLU A 279 -6.15 3.68 -17.17
C GLU A 279 -5.61 4.32 -15.88
N ILE A 280 -4.58 5.15 -15.99
CA ILE A 280 -4.04 5.93 -14.87
C ILE A 280 -5.11 6.90 -14.34
N ASN A 281 -5.77 7.65 -15.22
CA ASN A 281 -6.82 8.58 -14.84
C ASN A 281 -7.98 7.90 -14.10
N GLU A 282 -8.51 6.79 -14.62
CA GLU A 282 -9.61 6.06 -13.95
C GLU A 282 -9.16 5.48 -12.59
N SER A 283 -7.92 4.98 -12.49
CA SER A 283 -7.36 4.55 -11.19
C SER A 283 -7.30 5.70 -10.18
N ILE A 284 -6.94 6.92 -10.60
CA ILE A 284 -6.94 8.11 -9.73
C ILE A 284 -8.37 8.47 -9.31
N VAL A 285 -9.34 8.37 -10.21
CA VAL A 285 -10.76 8.63 -9.89
C VAL A 285 -11.29 7.63 -8.85
N ASP A 286 -10.87 6.37 -8.93
CA ASP A 286 -11.25 5.32 -7.98
C ASP A 286 -10.74 5.58 -6.54
N LEU A 287 -9.77 6.49 -6.36
CA LEU A 287 -9.33 6.95 -5.04
C LEU A 287 -10.36 7.88 -4.35
N ASN A 288 -11.18 8.61 -5.11
CA ASN A 288 -12.11 9.58 -4.53
C ASN A 288 -13.13 8.97 -3.54
N PRO A 289 -13.82 7.84 -3.86
CA PRO A 289 -14.71 7.18 -2.91
C PRO A 289 -14.00 6.73 -1.63
N LEU A 290 -12.74 6.29 -1.74
CA LEU A 290 -11.94 5.85 -0.60
C LEU A 290 -11.65 7.01 0.35
N ILE A 291 -11.28 8.18 -0.21
CA ILE A 291 -11.06 9.40 0.57
C ILE A 291 -12.35 9.83 1.27
N LEU A 292 -13.48 9.84 0.56
CA LEU A 292 -14.79 10.16 1.14
C LEU A 292 -15.14 9.20 2.29
N MET A 293 -14.97 7.89 2.10
CA MET A 293 -15.22 6.91 3.16
C MET A 293 -14.35 7.18 4.39
N MET A 294 -13.06 7.44 4.22
CA MET A 294 -12.16 7.76 5.33
C MET A 294 -12.62 9.02 6.09
N ARG A 295 -12.95 10.11 5.38
CA ARG A 295 -13.39 11.37 5.99
C ARG A 295 -14.75 11.29 6.68
N LEU A 296 -15.66 10.48 6.17
CA LEU A 296 -16.98 10.30 6.77
C LEU A 296 -16.93 9.49 8.08
N VAL A 297 -15.93 8.62 8.25
CA VAL A 297 -15.80 7.79 9.46
C VAL A 297 -14.83 8.35 10.50
N GLU A 298 -14.06 9.39 10.16
CA GLU A 298 -13.22 10.16 11.11
C GLU A 298 -14.04 11.09 12.03
N LYS A 299 -15.31 11.35 11.69
CA LYS A 299 -16.25 12.15 12.48
C LYS A 299 -16.96 11.28 13.51
#